data_a3bd85dead3d20c77cdc382a8b746134
#
_entry.id   a3bd85dead3d20c77cdc382a8b746134
#
_cell.length_a   1.000
_cell.length_b   1.000
_cell.length_c   1.000
_cell.angle_alpha   90.00
_cell.angle_beta   90.00
_cell.angle_gamma   90.00
#
_symmetry.space_group_name_H-M   'P 1'
#
loop_
_entity.id
_entity.type
_entity.pdbx_description
1 polymer ?
#
loop_
_entity_poly.entity_id
_entity_poly.type
_entity_poly.pdbx_seq_one_letter_code
_entity_poly.pdbx_strand_id
1 'polypeptide(L)'
;EVVRESLLHRRIFKVNPLLGYMHMSLAFGWFLLIVVGWIETVAYLGFRYVPLHGHVFFKYFATELPHKPVFDFLMDLLLLFVLSGVTLAFGKRIYSQAMGMHRTTRHVLGDRIALSVLWLIFPARLLAESITCALHGGGGFLTGTIGEWMAHHVNPIVLQTLYEPLWWAYSICLGLFFIVLPFSRYMHIFTEIPLIFLRRYKLHSTEKEGSFDRFQTDACSRCGICIDPCQLQSELGIDDVQSVYFLRDRRYNHLRQSVA
;
A
#
# COMPACT_ATOMS: atom_id res chain seq x y z
N GLU A 1 -3.69 20.74 -4.50
CA GLU A 1 -3.93 19.80 -5.62
C GLU A 1 -3.25 18.45 -5.37
N VAL A 2 -1.98 18.40 -4.98
CA VAL A 2 -1.26 17.16 -4.67
C VAL A 2 -2.02 16.29 -3.68
N VAL A 3 -2.38 16.80 -2.50
CA VAL A 3 -3.15 16.04 -1.49
C VAL A 3 -4.47 15.49 -2.05
N ARG A 4 -5.17 16.28 -2.85
CA ARG A 4 -6.49 15.90 -3.42
C ARG A 4 -6.39 14.80 -4.49
N GLU A 5 -5.31 14.80 -5.25
CA GLU A 5 -5.13 13.86 -6.37
C GLU A 5 -4.32 12.62 -5.95
N SER A 6 -3.20 12.80 -5.19
CA SER A 6 -2.33 11.67 -4.82
C SER A 6 -2.75 10.94 -3.55
N LEU A 7 -3.27 11.64 -2.53
CA LEU A 7 -3.68 10.99 -1.28
C LEU A 7 -5.16 10.65 -1.24
N LEU A 8 -6.03 11.62 -1.61
CA LEU A 8 -7.48 11.42 -1.58
C LEU A 8 -8.03 10.79 -2.86
N HIS A 9 -7.22 10.65 -3.90
CA HIS A 9 -7.58 9.98 -5.17
C HIS A 9 -8.91 10.48 -5.76
N ARG A 10 -9.17 11.80 -5.70
CA ARG A 10 -10.46 12.39 -6.08
C ARG A 10 -10.92 12.02 -7.49
N ARG A 11 -10.01 11.91 -8.44
CA ARG A 11 -10.33 11.51 -9.82
C ARG A 11 -10.84 10.09 -9.89
N ILE A 12 -10.21 9.18 -9.14
CA ILE A 12 -10.60 7.76 -9.09
C ILE A 12 -11.99 7.64 -8.46
N PHE A 13 -12.24 8.39 -7.37
CA PHE A 13 -13.56 8.42 -6.73
C PHE A 13 -14.70 8.85 -7.65
N LYS A 14 -14.43 9.81 -8.55
CA LYS A 14 -15.46 10.32 -9.50
C LYS A 14 -15.89 9.27 -10.52
N VAL A 15 -14.96 8.38 -10.92
CA VAL A 15 -15.22 7.35 -11.93
C VAL A 15 -15.71 6.07 -11.26
N ASN A 16 -15.04 5.62 -10.21
CA ASN A 16 -15.40 4.41 -9.49
C ASN A 16 -15.16 4.60 -7.98
N PRO A 17 -16.23 4.86 -7.19
CA PRO A 17 -16.11 5.15 -5.76
C PRO A 17 -15.46 4.01 -4.95
N LEU A 18 -15.77 2.75 -5.28
CA LEU A 18 -15.20 1.60 -4.59
C LEU A 18 -13.68 1.50 -4.83
N LEU A 19 -13.27 1.67 -6.08
CA LEU A 19 -11.85 1.69 -6.44
C LEU A 19 -11.13 2.89 -5.80
N GLY A 20 -11.79 4.06 -5.76
CA GLY A 20 -11.31 5.25 -5.07
C GLY A 20 -11.07 5.01 -3.59
N TYR A 21 -12.02 4.39 -2.90
CA TYR A 21 -11.87 4.03 -1.49
C TYR A 21 -10.71 3.07 -1.25
N MET A 22 -10.59 2.00 -2.05
CA MET A 22 -9.48 1.04 -1.94
C MET A 22 -8.11 1.72 -2.10
N HIS A 23 -7.97 2.62 -3.08
CA HIS A 23 -6.73 3.37 -3.28
C HIS A 23 -6.46 4.35 -2.14
N MET A 24 -7.48 5.10 -1.71
CA MET A 24 -7.34 6.06 -0.64
C MET A 24 -6.99 5.37 0.70
N SER A 25 -7.67 4.30 1.05
CA SER A 25 -7.41 3.59 2.30
C SER A 25 -5.99 3.05 2.36
N LEU A 26 -5.48 2.50 1.25
CA LEU A 26 -4.10 2.02 1.18
C LEU A 26 -3.08 3.17 1.18
N ALA A 27 -3.23 4.17 0.31
CA ALA A 27 -2.23 5.22 0.18
C ALA A 27 -2.27 6.22 1.35
N PHE A 28 -3.44 6.78 1.63
CA PHE A 28 -3.61 7.79 2.68
C PHE A 28 -3.55 7.17 4.08
N GLY A 29 -4.19 6.01 4.26
CA GLY A 29 -4.15 5.28 5.53
C GLY A 29 -2.73 4.89 5.91
N TRP A 30 -1.95 4.36 4.97
CA TRP A 30 -0.54 4.02 5.23
C TRP A 30 0.33 5.24 5.49
N PHE A 31 0.15 6.30 4.70
CA PHE A 31 0.83 7.58 4.96
C PHE A 31 0.55 8.10 6.38
N LEU A 32 -0.71 8.09 6.80
CA LEU A 32 -1.08 8.52 8.15
C LEU A 32 -0.51 7.58 9.23
N LEU A 33 -0.48 6.26 9.02
CA LEU A 33 0.17 5.33 9.94
C LEU A 33 1.64 5.69 10.17
N ILE A 34 2.37 6.06 9.11
CA ILE A 34 3.76 6.48 9.21
C ILE A 34 3.86 7.81 9.97
N VAL A 35 3.04 8.79 9.62
CA VAL A 35 3.08 10.13 10.24
C VAL A 35 2.69 10.08 11.72
N VAL A 36 1.59 9.40 12.05
CA VAL A 36 1.10 9.29 13.44
C VAL A 36 2.08 8.47 14.27
N GLY A 37 2.61 7.36 13.74
CA GLY A 37 3.64 6.58 14.42
C GLY A 37 4.94 7.35 14.65
N TRP A 38 5.33 8.22 13.71
CA TRP A 38 6.47 9.12 13.91
C TRP A 38 6.19 10.16 14.99
N ILE A 39 5.01 10.80 14.99
CA ILE A 39 4.60 11.78 16.01
C ILE A 39 4.57 11.12 17.39
N GLU A 40 4.01 9.93 17.49
CA GLU A 40 4.00 9.13 18.70
C GLU A 40 5.41 8.87 19.22
N THR A 41 6.30 8.44 18.34
CA THR A 41 7.70 8.20 18.66
C THR A 41 8.39 9.46 19.22
N VAL A 42 8.23 10.60 18.55
CA VAL A 42 8.82 11.87 18.98
C VAL A 42 8.24 12.33 20.31
N ALA A 43 6.94 12.18 20.51
CA ALA A 43 6.26 12.58 21.73
C ALA A 43 6.74 11.82 22.98
N TYR A 44 7.06 10.52 22.83
CA TYR A 44 7.39 9.66 23.98
C TYR A 44 8.88 9.36 24.12
N LEU A 45 9.61 9.26 23.02
CA LEU A 45 11.05 8.97 23.03
C LEU A 45 11.89 10.22 22.77
N GLY A 46 11.27 11.31 22.30
CA GLY A 46 11.97 12.48 21.81
C GLY A 46 12.76 12.17 20.53
N PHE A 47 13.71 13.04 20.18
CA PHE A 47 14.62 12.83 19.05
C PHE A 47 15.82 11.95 19.42
N ARG A 48 15.74 11.17 20.49
CA ARG A 48 16.82 10.28 20.88
C ARG A 48 16.93 9.15 19.86
N TYR A 49 18.15 8.85 19.48
CA TYR A 49 18.45 7.67 18.68
C TYR A 49 18.02 6.42 19.44
N VAL A 50 17.03 5.71 18.92
CA VAL A 50 16.64 4.41 19.46
C VAL A 50 17.51 3.38 18.74
N PRO A 51 18.41 2.68 19.46
CA PRO A 51 19.23 1.67 18.81
C PRO A 51 18.33 0.59 18.21
N LEU A 52 18.60 0.27 16.95
CA LEU A 52 17.95 -0.81 16.21
C LEU A 52 18.39 -2.15 16.80
N HIS A 53 17.77 -2.56 17.89
CA HIS A 53 17.96 -3.89 18.44
C HIS A 53 16.83 -4.79 17.92
N GLY A 54 17.15 -5.73 17.06
CA GLY A 54 16.21 -6.70 16.52
C GLY A 54 15.44 -6.16 15.31
N HIS A 55 14.18 -5.86 15.43
CA HIS A 55 13.30 -5.52 14.31
C HIS A 55 13.54 -4.09 13.81
N VAL A 56 13.75 -3.95 12.50
CA VAL A 56 14.21 -2.70 11.87
C VAL A 56 13.25 -1.53 12.05
N PHE A 57 11.96 -1.78 12.32
CA PHE A 57 10.96 -0.72 12.31
C PHE A 57 10.14 -0.58 13.61
N PHE A 58 10.20 -1.51 14.55
CA PHE A 58 9.25 -1.51 15.68
C PHE A 58 9.82 -2.03 16.99
N LYS A 59 10.54 -1.20 17.68
CA LYS A 59 10.82 -1.40 19.11
C LYS A 59 9.87 -0.63 20.02
N TYR A 60 8.93 0.12 19.46
CA TYR A 60 8.09 1.06 20.21
C TYR A 60 6.98 0.39 21.01
N PHE A 61 6.70 -0.86 20.72
CA PHE A 61 5.70 -1.67 21.43
C PHE A 61 6.30 -2.39 22.62
N ALA A 62 7.57 -2.10 22.93
CA ALA A 62 8.13 -2.62 24.16
C ALA A 62 7.39 -2.03 25.37
N THR A 63 7.16 -2.88 26.34
CA THR A 63 6.48 -2.71 27.61
C THR A 63 6.92 -1.51 28.47
N GLU A 64 7.97 -0.83 28.08
CA GLU A 64 8.59 0.26 28.82
C GLU A 64 7.93 1.63 28.56
N LEU A 65 7.04 1.72 27.57
CA LEU A 65 6.36 2.98 27.28
C LEU A 65 5.04 3.07 28.05
N PRO A 66 4.71 4.24 28.61
CA PRO A 66 3.45 4.44 29.32
C PRO A 66 2.26 4.20 28.37
N HIS A 67 1.16 3.71 28.91
CA HIS A 67 -0.08 3.51 28.16
C HIS A 67 -0.54 4.83 27.49
N LYS A 68 -0.88 4.76 26.20
CA LYS A 68 -1.14 5.91 25.34
C LYS A 68 -2.48 5.78 24.61
N PRO A 69 -3.60 5.84 25.32
CA PRO A 69 -4.90 5.46 24.77
C PRO A 69 -5.28 6.22 23.49
N VAL A 70 -4.84 7.47 23.33
CA VAL A 70 -5.14 8.27 22.14
C VAL A 70 -4.37 7.76 20.93
N PHE A 71 -3.08 7.48 21.09
CA PHE A 71 -2.27 6.95 19.97
C PHE A 71 -2.65 5.52 19.64
N ASP A 72 -2.87 4.67 20.66
CA ASP A 72 -3.32 3.30 20.49
C ASP A 72 -4.65 3.26 19.70
N PHE A 73 -5.61 4.13 20.06
CA PHE A 73 -6.85 4.25 19.32
C PHE A 73 -6.65 4.72 17.87
N LEU A 74 -5.84 5.76 17.65
CA LEU A 74 -5.59 6.30 16.31
C LEU A 74 -4.85 5.28 15.42
N MET A 75 -3.87 4.59 15.96
CA MET A 75 -3.12 3.58 15.22
C MET A 75 -4.01 2.41 14.82
N ASP A 76 -4.86 1.93 15.72
CA ASP A 76 -5.84 0.88 15.42
C ASP A 76 -6.87 1.31 14.39
N LEU A 77 -7.37 2.55 14.50
CA LEU A 77 -8.31 3.11 13.52
C LEU A 77 -7.70 3.19 12.12
N LEU A 78 -6.47 3.65 12.02
CA LEU A 78 -5.75 3.74 10.75
C LEU A 78 -5.40 2.34 10.20
N LEU A 79 -5.01 1.41 11.07
CA LEU A 79 -4.75 0.03 10.69
C LEU A 79 -6.03 -0.64 10.15
N LEU A 80 -7.15 -0.47 10.83
CA LEU A 80 -8.45 -0.97 10.38
C LEU A 80 -8.86 -0.35 9.04
N PHE A 81 -8.62 0.96 8.87
CA PHE A 81 -8.90 1.64 7.62
C PHE A 81 -8.09 1.06 6.45
N VAL A 82 -6.80 0.81 6.63
CA VAL A 82 -5.96 0.17 5.61
C VAL A 82 -6.37 -1.28 5.37
N LEU A 83 -6.63 -2.05 6.42
CA LEU A 83 -7.08 -3.45 6.32
C LEU A 83 -8.41 -3.57 5.57
N SER A 84 -9.34 -2.62 5.76
CA SER A 84 -10.60 -2.60 5.00
C SER A 84 -10.35 -2.46 3.50
N GLY A 85 -9.42 -1.61 3.08
CA GLY A 85 -9.02 -1.47 1.68
C GLY A 85 -8.35 -2.71 1.11
N VAL A 86 -7.45 -3.33 1.89
CA VAL A 86 -6.83 -4.62 1.53
C VAL A 86 -7.87 -5.70 1.35
N THR A 87 -8.80 -5.84 2.30
CA THR A 87 -9.88 -6.85 2.26
C THR A 87 -10.79 -6.65 1.05
N LEU A 88 -11.17 -5.41 0.76
CA LEU A 88 -11.96 -5.10 -0.44
C LEU A 88 -11.21 -5.41 -1.74
N ALA A 89 -9.92 -5.08 -1.80
CA ALA A 89 -9.09 -5.40 -2.96
C ALA A 89 -8.98 -6.91 -3.19
N PHE A 90 -8.83 -7.67 -2.10
CA PHE A 90 -8.78 -9.13 -2.14
C PHE A 90 -10.14 -9.71 -2.54
N GLY A 91 -11.23 -9.26 -1.93
CA GLY A 91 -12.58 -9.66 -2.25
C GLY A 91 -12.93 -9.40 -3.73
N LYS A 92 -12.60 -8.21 -4.24
CA LYS A 92 -12.74 -7.89 -5.68
C LYS A 92 -11.97 -8.87 -6.56
N ARG A 93 -10.76 -9.25 -6.17
CA ARG A 93 -9.94 -10.19 -6.95
C ARG A 93 -10.55 -11.59 -6.96
N ILE A 94 -11.01 -12.09 -5.80
CA ILE A 94 -11.69 -13.38 -5.72
C ILE A 94 -12.99 -13.37 -6.54
N TYR A 95 -13.79 -12.32 -6.39
CA TYR A 95 -15.03 -12.15 -7.17
C TYR A 95 -14.78 -12.16 -8.67
N SER A 96 -13.80 -11.39 -9.12
CA SER A 96 -13.39 -11.33 -10.54
C SER A 96 -12.93 -12.69 -11.07
N GLN A 97 -12.22 -13.47 -10.27
CA GLN A 97 -11.81 -14.83 -10.65
C GLN A 97 -12.99 -15.81 -10.69
N ALA A 98 -13.89 -15.74 -9.70
CA ALA A 98 -15.08 -16.59 -9.62
C ALA A 98 -16.06 -16.35 -10.77
N MET A 99 -16.15 -15.09 -11.24
CA MET A 99 -17.00 -14.70 -12.39
C MET A 99 -16.33 -14.96 -13.75
N GLY A 100 -15.16 -15.57 -13.79
CA GLY A 100 -14.46 -15.90 -15.04
C GLY A 100 -13.96 -14.70 -15.83
N MET A 101 -13.84 -13.51 -15.20
CA MET A 101 -13.37 -12.32 -15.90
C MET A 101 -11.91 -12.49 -16.32
N HIS A 102 -11.62 -12.16 -17.56
CA HIS A 102 -10.26 -12.19 -18.09
C HIS A 102 -9.33 -11.26 -17.29
N ARG A 103 -8.11 -11.73 -17.04
CA ARG A 103 -7.10 -10.92 -16.34
C ARG A 103 -6.69 -9.74 -17.22
N THR A 104 -7.08 -8.55 -16.84
CA THR A 104 -6.77 -7.31 -17.57
C THR A 104 -5.29 -6.92 -17.51
N THR A 105 -4.50 -7.47 -16.61
CA THR A 105 -3.08 -7.12 -16.47
C THR A 105 -2.21 -8.34 -16.22
N ARG A 106 -1.21 -8.55 -17.08
CA ARG A 106 -0.08 -9.44 -16.78
C ARG A 106 0.92 -8.65 -15.93
N HIS A 107 1.11 -9.06 -14.69
CA HIS A 107 2.09 -8.44 -13.81
C HIS A 107 3.50 -8.93 -14.14
N VAL A 108 4.45 -8.02 -14.20
CA VAL A 108 5.88 -8.31 -14.22
C VAL A 108 6.32 -8.86 -12.85
N LEU A 109 7.42 -9.56 -12.77
CA LEU A 109 7.90 -10.19 -11.54
C LEU A 109 7.98 -9.19 -10.37
N GLY A 110 8.57 -8.01 -10.60
CA GLY A 110 8.65 -6.94 -9.59
C GLY A 110 7.28 -6.50 -9.08
N ASP A 111 6.29 -6.33 -9.97
CA ASP A 111 4.93 -6.00 -9.57
C ASP A 111 4.26 -7.09 -8.74
N ARG A 112 4.53 -8.37 -9.07
CA ARG A 112 3.97 -9.52 -8.32
C ARG A 112 4.55 -9.56 -6.91
N ILE A 113 5.86 -9.41 -6.78
CA ILE A 113 6.54 -9.38 -5.48
C ILE A 113 6.01 -8.21 -4.65
N ALA A 114 6.05 -6.99 -5.18
CA ALA A 114 5.59 -5.81 -4.48
C ALA A 114 4.13 -5.91 -4.03
N LEU A 115 3.24 -6.42 -4.89
CA LEU A 115 1.83 -6.61 -4.55
C LEU A 115 1.64 -7.68 -3.47
N SER A 116 2.32 -8.82 -3.57
CA SER A 116 2.19 -9.91 -2.59
C SER A 116 2.69 -9.45 -1.22
N VAL A 117 3.81 -8.76 -1.19
CA VAL A 117 4.39 -8.22 0.04
C VAL A 117 3.50 -7.15 0.64
N LEU A 118 2.96 -6.23 -0.16
CA LEU A 118 2.01 -5.19 0.30
C LEU A 118 0.79 -5.81 1.00
N TRP A 119 0.29 -6.93 0.48
CA TRP A 119 -0.86 -7.62 1.07
C TRP A 119 -0.53 -8.33 2.38
N LEU A 120 0.74 -8.70 2.58
CA LEU A 120 1.19 -9.36 3.82
C LEU A 120 1.58 -8.37 4.92
N ILE A 121 2.01 -7.16 4.59
CA ILE A 121 2.47 -6.15 5.56
C ILE A 121 1.42 -5.90 6.65
N PHE A 122 0.19 -5.57 6.27
CA PHE A 122 -0.83 -5.13 7.23
C PHE A 122 -1.41 -6.27 8.08
N PRO A 123 -1.71 -7.46 7.53
CA PRO A 123 -2.08 -8.61 8.36
C PRO A 123 -0.95 -9.07 9.29
N ALA A 124 0.30 -9.07 8.82
CA ALA A 124 1.46 -9.40 9.66
C ALA A 124 1.62 -8.40 10.81
N ARG A 125 1.43 -7.10 10.52
CA ARG A 125 1.41 -6.07 11.54
C ARG A 125 0.31 -6.28 12.56
N LEU A 126 -0.93 -6.52 12.12
CA LEU A 126 -2.06 -6.78 13.02
C LEU A 126 -1.74 -7.93 13.96
N LEU A 127 -1.22 -9.05 13.45
CA LEU A 127 -0.87 -10.21 14.26
C LEU A 127 0.27 -9.92 15.22
N ALA A 128 1.33 -9.25 14.78
CA ALA A 128 2.47 -8.90 15.62
C ALA A 128 2.07 -7.97 16.77
N GLU A 129 1.28 -6.93 16.49
CA GLU A 129 0.76 -6.02 17.53
C GLU A 129 -0.18 -6.73 18.48
N SER A 130 -1.10 -7.57 17.97
CA SER A 130 -2.02 -8.32 18.83
C SER A 130 -1.31 -9.30 19.76
N ILE A 131 -0.25 -9.98 19.30
CA ILE A 131 0.57 -10.83 20.16
C ILE A 131 1.33 -9.99 21.19
N THR A 132 1.83 -8.83 20.80
CA THR A 132 2.46 -7.90 21.76
C THR A 132 1.49 -7.49 22.87
N CYS A 133 0.25 -7.15 22.49
CA CYS A 133 -0.80 -6.83 23.45
C CYS A 133 -1.17 -8.04 24.34
N ALA A 134 -1.19 -9.24 23.78
CA ALA A 134 -1.47 -10.46 24.54
C ALA A 134 -0.41 -10.77 25.62
N LEU A 135 0.87 -10.49 25.33
CA LEU A 135 1.98 -10.77 26.22
C LEU A 135 2.24 -9.65 27.25
N HIS A 136 2.00 -8.41 26.84
CA HIS A 136 2.46 -7.24 27.59
C HIS A 136 1.32 -6.29 28.00
N GLY A 137 0.11 -6.55 27.52
CA GLY A 137 -1.03 -5.65 27.72
C GLY A 137 -0.97 -4.41 26.81
N GLY A 138 -1.94 -3.52 26.97
CA GLY A 138 -2.06 -2.30 26.16
C GLY A 138 -2.75 -2.54 24.81
N GLY A 139 -2.49 -1.64 23.87
CA GLY A 139 -3.15 -1.64 22.54
C GLY A 139 -4.48 -0.90 22.52
N GLY A 140 -4.99 -0.69 21.31
CA GLY A 140 -6.26 -0.01 21.10
C GLY A 140 -7.45 -0.96 21.08
N PHE A 141 -8.53 -0.52 20.44
CA PHE A 141 -9.78 -1.30 20.40
C PHE A 141 -9.69 -2.54 19.50
N LEU A 142 -8.82 -2.55 18.49
CA LEU A 142 -8.65 -3.68 17.56
C LEU A 142 -7.56 -4.63 18.06
N THR A 143 -6.34 -4.13 18.20
CA THR A 143 -5.17 -4.93 18.59
C THR A 143 -5.24 -5.40 20.03
N GLY A 144 -5.74 -4.55 20.94
CA GLY A 144 -5.97 -4.90 22.34
C GLY A 144 -7.03 -6.00 22.50
N THR A 145 -8.19 -5.85 21.84
CA THR A 145 -9.27 -6.87 21.92
C THR A 145 -8.82 -8.22 21.36
N ILE A 146 -8.11 -8.22 20.22
CA ILE A 146 -7.56 -9.47 19.66
C ILE A 146 -6.50 -10.03 20.60
N GLY A 147 -5.65 -9.18 21.18
CA GLY A 147 -4.61 -9.55 22.14
C GLY A 147 -5.19 -10.19 23.40
N GLU A 148 -6.21 -9.60 24.00
CA GLU A 148 -6.93 -10.17 25.14
C GLU A 148 -7.54 -11.54 24.82
N TRP A 149 -8.20 -11.65 23.67
CA TRP A 149 -8.73 -12.93 23.20
C TRP A 149 -7.61 -13.97 23.06
N MET A 150 -6.47 -13.61 22.47
CA MET A 150 -5.31 -14.49 22.33
C MET A 150 -4.74 -14.91 23.67
N ALA A 151 -4.63 -13.97 24.62
CA ALA A 151 -4.12 -14.23 25.97
C ALA A 151 -4.97 -15.28 26.73
N HIS A 152 -6.28 -15.31 26.49
CA HIS A 152 -7.19 -16.27 27.13
C HIS A 152 -7.26 -17.64 26.43
N HIS A 153 -7.03 -17.68 25.11
CA HIS A 153 -7.29 -18.89 24.32
C HIS A 153 -6.01 -19.56 23.79
N VAL A 154 -4.88 -18.86 23.76
CA VAL A 154 -3.62 -19.37 23.21
C VAL A 154 -2.60 -19.57 24.33
N ASN A 155 -1.87 -20.68 24.26
CA ASN A 155 -0.83 -20.97 25.24
C ASN A 155 0.24 -19.86 25.23
N PRO A 156 0.61 -19.27 26.40
CA PRO A 156 1.62 -18.23 26.48
C PRO A 156 2.97 -18.60 25.85
N ILE A 157 3.37 -19.88 25.93
CA ILE A 157 4.62 -20.36 25.30
C ILE A 157 4.56 -20.20 23.78
N VAL A 158 3.38 -20.47 23.18
CA VAL A 158 3.18 -20.30 21.73
C VAL A 158 3.24 -18.82 21.36
N LEU A 159 2.60 -17.94 22.14
CA LEU A 159 2.66 -16.49 21.92
C LEU A 159 4.09 -15.96 21.98
N GLN A 160 4.85 -16.37 23.01
CA GLN A 160 6.27 -16.00 23.12
C GLN A 160 7.12 -16.52 21.96
N THR A 161 6.87 -17.74 21.50
CA THR A 161 7.61 -18.32 20.38
C THR A 161 7.29 -17.60 19.06
N LEU A 162 6.06 -17.14 18.86
CA LEU A 162 5.61 -16.44 17.63
C LEU A 162 5.91 -14.94 17.62
N TYR A 163 6.17 -14.34 18.77
CA TYR A 163 6.41 -12.89 18.92
C TYR A 163 7.51 -12.38 17.98
N GLU A 164 8.73 -12.90 18.15
CA GLU A 164 9.87 -12.48 17.34
C GLU A 164 9.71 -12.80 15.84
N PRO A 165 9.32 -14.03 15.43
CA PRO A 165 9.12 -14.36 14.01
C PRO A 165 8.11 -13.45 13.31
N LEU A 166 7.00 -13.06 13.95
CA LEU A 166 5.99 -12.20 13.33
C LEU A 166 6.48 -10.76 13.15
N TRP A 167 7.20 -10.20 14.12
CA TRP A 167 7.82 -8.90 13.96
C TRP A 167 8.88 -8.91 12.86
N TRP A 168 9.68 -9.96 12.76
CA TRP A 168 10.60 -10.14 11.65
C TRP A 168 9.88 -10.31 10.30
N ALA A 169 8.81 -11.09 10.25
CA ALA A 169 8.03 -11.25 9.03
C ALA A 169 7.47 -9.90 8.55
N TYR A 170 6.90 -9.10 9.46
CA TYR A 170 6.45 -7.75 9.14
C TYR A 170 7.60 -6.86 8.64
N SER A 171 8.72 -6.82 9.35
CA SER A 171 9.89 -5.99 9.01
C SER A 171 10.51 -6.38 7.66
N ILE A 172 10.63 -7.68 7.39
CA ILE A 172 11.14 -8.20 6.12
C ILE A 172 10.20 -7.84 4.97
N CYS A 173 8.88 -8.01 5.15
CA CYS A 173 7.90 -7.61 4.16
C CYS A 173 7.99 -6.11 3.86
N LEU A 174 8.06 -5.27 4.88
CA LEU A 174 8.16 -3.84 4.72
C LEU A 174 9.47 -3.42 4.01
N GLY A 175 10.61 -3.97 4.43
CA GLY A 175 11.91 -3.73 3.81
C GLY A 175 11.95 -4.18 2.34
N LEU A 176 11.43 -5.38 2.05
CA LEU A 176 11.36 -5.91 0.69
C LEU A 176 10.46 -5.05 -0.21
N PHE A 177 9.33 -4.54 0.33
CA PHE A 177 8.48 -3.61 -0.42
C PHE A 177 9.26 -2.37 -0.85
N PHE A 178 10.00 -1.73 0.06
CA PHE A 178 10.80 -0.55 -0.27
C PHE A 178 11.93 -0.84 -1.27
N ILE A 179 12.58 -2.00 -1.16
CA ILE A 179 13.63 -2.41 -2.12
C ILE A 179 13.05 -2.61 -3.52
N VAL A 180 11.88 -3.25 -3.63
CA VAL A 180 11.25 -3.57 -4.92
C VAL A 180 10.45 -2.38 -5.49
N LEU A 181 10.12 -1.39 -4.66
CA LEU A 181 9.30 -0.23 -5.03
C LEU A 181 9.80 0.47 -6.31
N PRO A 182 11.11 0.84 -6.47
CA PRO A 182 11.62 1.51 -7.66
C PRO A 182 11.46 0.68 -8.94
N PHE A 183 11.47 -0.65 -8.82
CA PHE A 183 11.39 -1.61 -9.92
C PHE A 183 9.96 -2.09 -10.22
N SER A 184 8.99 -1.54 -9.53
CA SER A 184 7.59 -1.93 -9.64
C SER A 184 6.71 -0.75 -10.09
N ARG A 185 5.45 -1.06 -10.38
CA ARG A 185 4.44 -0.04 -10.68
C ARG A 185 4.23 0.96 -9.52
N TYR A 186 4.62 0.60 -8.31
CA TYR A 186 4.46 1.45 -7.12
C TYR A 186 5.38 2.68 -7.13
N MET A 187 6.34 2.76 -8.05
CA MET A 187 7.12 3.97 -8.30
C MET A 187 6.23 5.18 -8.63
N HIS A 188 4.99 4.95 -9.12
CA HIS A 188 4.04 6.04 -9.38
C HIS A 188 3.75 6.90 -8.14
N ILE A 189 3.87 6.36 -6.93
CA ILE A 189 3.66 7.11 -5.68
C ILE A 189 4.57 8.33 -5.63
N PHE A 190 5.83 8.17 -6.03
CA PHE A 190 6.81 9.27 -6.07
C PHE A 190 6.75 10.09 -7.34
N THR A 191 6.45 9.48 -8.48
CA THR A 191 6.44 10.16 -9.79
C THR A 191 5.16 10.95 -10.02
N GLU A 192 4.07 10.65 -9.35
CA GLU A 192 2.81 11.39 -9.49
C GLU A 192 2.91 12.82 -8.97
N ILE A 193 3.62 13.05 -7.86
CA ILE A 193 3.80 14.38 -7.28
C ILE A 193 4.45 15.35 -8.26
N PRO A 194 5.67 15.10 -8.78
CA PRO A 194 6.28 15.97 -9.79
C PRO A 194 5.44 16.07 -11.07
N LEU A 195 4.73 15.00 -11.47
CA LEU A 195 3.84 15.04 -12.62
C LEU A 195 2.68 16.03 -12.44
N ILE A 196 2.08 16.10 -11.25
CA ILE A 196 1.04 17.07 -10.93
C ILE A 196 1.60 18.50 -11.04
N PHE A 197 2.81 18.76 -10.55
CA PHE A 197 3.47 20.05 -10.68
C PHE A 197 3.72 20.40 -12.15
N LEU A 198 4.34 19.52 -12.91
CA LEU A 198 4.63 19.75 -14.33
C LEU A 198 3.37 20.07 -15.14
N ARG A 199 2.29 19.33 -14.90
CA ARG A 199 1.00 19.57 -15.54
C ARG A 199 0.38 20.91 -15.11
N ARG A 200 0.48 21.24 -13.83
CA ARG A 200 -0.10 22.50 -13.29
C ARG A 200 0.56 23.72 -13.89
N TYR A 201 1.87 23.71 -14.05
CA TYR A 201 2.64 24.80 -14.62
C TYR A 201 2.80 24.72 -16.14
N LYS A 202 2.11 23.77 -16.78
CA LYS A 202 2.18 23.55 -18.24
C LYS A 202 3.63 23.32 -18.75
N LEU A 203 4.48 22.81 -17.90
CA LEU A 203 5.86 22.46 -18.22
C LEU A 203 5.90 21.06 -18.87
N HIS A 204 5.26 20.91 -20.00
CA HIS A 204 5.23 19.67 -20.78
C HIS A 204 5.69 19.95 -22.20
N SER A 205 6.48 19.05 -22.74
CA SER A 205 6.89 19.09 -24.15
C SER A 205 5.68 18.79 -25.03
N THR A 206 5.55 19.52 -26.11
CA THR A 206 4.59 19.24 -27.19
C THR A 206 5.11 18.18 -28.16
N GLU A 207 6.37 17.78 -28.03
CA GLU A 207 6.99 16.77 -28.87
C GLU A 207 6.42 15.39 -28.55
N LYS A 208 5.88 14.74 -29.57
CA LYS A 208 5.49 13.33 -29.51
C LYS A 208 6.74 12.48 -29.30
N GLU A 209 6.73 11.59 -28.32
CA GLU A 209 7.86 10.72 -27.93
C GLU A 209 9.00 11.38 -27.15
N GLY A 210 8.80 12.57 -26.60
CA GLY A 210 9.75 13.22 -25.72
C GLY A 210 9.91 12.55 -24.34
N SER A 211 10.93 12.98 -23.59
CA SER A 211 11.21 12.49 -22.22
C SER A 211 10.03 12.63 -21.27
N PHE A 212 9.19 13.67 -21.46
CA PHE A 212 8.01 13.90 -20.66
C PHE A 212 6.91 12.83 -20.89
N ASP A 213 6.70 12.44 -22.13
CA ASP A 213 5.74 11.40 -22.48
C ASP A 213 6.14 10.03 -21.91
N ARG A 214 7.44 9.73 -21.95
CA ARG A 214 8.01 8.55 -21.29
C ARG A 214 7.81 8.61 -19.77
N PHE A 215 8.07 9.75 -19.13
CA PHE A 215 7.84 9.95 -17.71
C PHE A 215 6.36 9.77 -17.34
N GLN A 216 5.41 10.28 -18.13
CA GLN A 216 3.97 10.05 -17.92
C GLN A 216 3.59 8.57 -18.00
N THR A 217 4.18 7.86 -18.97
CA THR A 217 3.92 6.43 -19.16
C THR A 217 4.46 5.61 -17.98
N ASP A 218 5.64 5.97 -17.47
CA ASP A 218 6.25 5.32 -16.32
C ASP A 218 5.54 5.66 -15.00
N ALA A 219 4.94 6.84 -14.90
CA ALA A 219 4.13 7.26 -13.76
C ALA A 219 2.73 6.60 -13.72
N CYS A 220 2.35 5.83 -14.73
CA CYS A 220 1.05 5.15 -14.73
C CYS A 220 1.00 4.02 -13.71
N SER A 221 0.08 4.12 -12.73
CA SER A 221 -0.17 3.11 -11.70
C SER A 221 -0.86 1.85 -12.19
N ARG A 222 -1.40 1.88 -13.41
CA ARG A 222 -2.25 0.82 -13.96
C ARG A 222 -3.45 0.47 -13.07
N CYS A 223 -4.06 1.48 -12.46
CA CYS A 223 -5.22 1.32 -11.58
C CYS A 223 -6.48 0.82 -12.30
N GLY A 224 -6.50 0.88 -13.64
CA GLY A 224 -7.64 0.42 -14.45
C GLY A 224 -8.76 1.45 -14.63
N ILE A 225 -8.64 2.64 -14.07
CA ILE A 225 -9.68 3.68 -14.19
C ILE A 225 -9.97 4.08 -15.64
N CYS A 226 -9.00 3.93 -16.52
CA CYS A 226 -9.14 4.22 -17.95
C CYS A 226 -9.91 3.13 -18.73
N ILE A 227 -10.20 1.99 -18.10
CA ILE A 227 -10.98 0.90 -18.71
C ILE A 227 -12.46 1.26 -18.69
N ASP A 228 -12.97 1.75 -17.57
CA ASP A 228 -14.39 2.07 -17.38
C ASP A 228 -14.92 3.07 -18.44
N PRO A 229 -14.21 4.18 -18.77
CA PRO A 229 -14.62 5.12 -19.82
C PRO A 229 -14.09 4.75 -21.21
N CYS A 230 -13.60 3.54 -21.44
CA CYS A 230 -13.05 3.15 -22.74
C CYS A 230 -14.18 2.95 -23.77
N GLN A 231 -14.33 3.89 -24.69
CA GLN A 231 -15.36 3.86 -25.73
C GLN A 231 -15.22 2.67 -26.67
N LEU A 232 -14.00 2.20 -26.94
CA LEU A 232 -13.76 1.05 -27.81
C LEU A 232 -14.37 -0.23 -27.24
N GLN A 233 -14.33 -0.40 -25.93
CA GLN A 233 -14.94 -1.54 -25.28
C GLN A 233 -16.47 -1.42 -25.20
N SER A 234 -16.99 -0.23 -24.84
CA SER A 234 -18.42 -0.01 -24.68
C SER A 234 -19.20 0.00 -26.00
N GLU A 235 -18.59 0.54 -27.06
CA GLU A 235 -19.28 0.74 -28.36
C GLU A 235 -18.98 -0.38 -29.35
N LEU A 236 -17.79 -0.94 -29.34
CA LEU A 236 -17.34 -1.90 -30.38
C LEU A 236 -17.07 -3.30 -29.82
N GLY A 237 -17.17 -3.53 -28.51
CA GLY A 237 -16.91 -4.82 -27.89
C GLY A 237 -15.47 -5.32 -28.06
N ILE A 238 -14.51 -4.41 -28.31
CA ILE A 238 -13.11 -4.76 -28.55
C ILE A 238 -12.39 -4.81 -27.21
N ASP A 239 -12.24 -6.00 -26.65
CA ASP A 239 -11.61 -6.20 -25.35
C ASP A 239 -10.06 -6.16 -25.38
N ASP A 240 -9.46 -6.42 -26.53
CA ASP A 240 -8.00 -6.56 -26.66
C ASP A 240 -7.23 -5.24 -26.79
N VAL A 241 -7.91 -4.12 -27.02
CA VAL A 241 -7.32 -2.79 -27.26
C VAL A 241 -7.58 -1.84 -26.10
N GLN A 242 -7.57 -2.33 -24.88
CA GLN A 242 -7.75 -1.46 -23.72
C GLN A 242 -6.51 -0.57 -23.52
N SER A 243 -6.73 0.68 -23.12
CA SER A 243 -5.67 1.65 -22.83
C SER A 243 -4.62 1.15 -21.82
N VAL A 244 -5.01 0.27 -20.90
CA VAL A 244 -4.09 -0.39 -19.95
C VAL A 244 -3.08 -1.30 -20.65
N TYR A 245 -3.49 -2.04 -21.68
CA TYR A 245 -2.58 -2.90 -22.45
C TYR A 245 -1.62 -2.06 -23.29
N PHE A 246 -2.13 -1.03 -23.95
CA PHE A 246 -1.33 -0.09 -24.72
C PHE A 246 -0.23 0.57 -23.85
N LEU A 247 -0.60 1.10 -22.69
CA LEU A 247 0.36 1.71 -21.76
C LEU A 247 1.37 0.70 -21.22
N ARG A 248 0.93 -0.54 -20.94
CA ARG A 248 1.82 -1.61 -20.53
C ARG A 248 2.84 -1.94 -21.61
N ASP A 249 2.38 -2.13 -22.84
CA ASP A 249 3.24 -2.52 -23.95
C ASP A 249 4.20 -1.39 -24.30
N ARG A 250 3.76 -0.14 -24.26
CA ARG A 250 4.61 1.02 -24.43
C ARG A 250 5.71 1.11 -23.37
N ARG A 251 5.37 0.81 -22.10
CA ARG A 251 6.34 0.85 -20.98
C ARG A 251 7.41 -0.23 -21.08
N TYR A 252 7.03 -1.45 -21.44
CA TYR A 252 7.93 -2.60 -21.40
C TYR A 252 8.57 -2.97 -22.73
N ASN A 253 7.96 -2.63 -23.87
CA ASN A 253 8.51 -2.93 -25.18
C ASN A 253 9.59 -1.94 -25.63
N HIS A 254 9.60 -0.71 -25.13
CA HIS A 254 10.71 0.21 -25.37
C HIS A 254 12.06 -0.31 -24.82
N LEU A 255 12.04 -1.09 -23.75
CA LEU A 255 13.25 -1.75 -23.23
C LEU A 255 13.76 -2.87 -24.16
N ARG A 256 12.90 -3.46 -24.99
CA ARG A 256 13.31 -4.49 -25.97
C ARG A 256 13.82 -3.89 -27.28
N GLN A 257 13.29 -2.76 -27.70
CA GLN A 257 13.71 -2.08 -28.93
C GLN A 257 15.05 -1.33 -28.78
N SER A 258 15.43 -0.96 -27.54
CA SER A 258 16.73 -0.32 -27.30
C SER A 258 17.90 -1.32 -27.15
N VAL A 259 17.65 -2.61 -27.22
CA VAL A 259 18.64 -3.70 -27.14
C VAL A 259 18.81 -4.45 -28.46
N ALA A 260 17.99 -4.14 -29.46
CA ALA A 260 18.11 -4.63 -30.84
C ALA A 260 18.66 -3.54 -31.75
#